data_edf7b19dc3b95dcd0df31cea4b98d409
#
_entry.id   edf7b19dc3b95dcd0df31cea4b98d409
#
_cell.length_a   1.000
_cell.length_b   1.000
_cell.length_c   1.000
_cell.angle_alpha   90.00
_cell.angle_beta   90.00
_cell.angle_gamma   90.00
#
_symmetry.space_group_name_H-M   'P 1'
#
loop_
_entity.id
_entity.type
_entity.pdbx_description
1 polymer ?
#
loop_
_entity_poly.entity_id
_entity_poly.type
_entity_poly.pdbx_seq_one_letter_code
_entity_poly.pdbx_strand_id
1 'polypeptide(L)'
;MAGVYTVKQVNSYIKNMFKQDFLLNSVSVKGEISNCKYHTSGHIYFTLKDAEAALSVIMFASQAARLSFKLKDGMSVVVSGRVDVFDAAGKYQLYANTVQQEGIGELYQKFEQLKQYYEDMGYFAKEYKRPLPAFTRKLGVVTSKTGAAVQDIMNISQRRNPYIQIVLYPAYVQGEHAKQSIVSGITRLDKMGLDCIIVGRGGGSIEDLWAFNEPEVVEAVFNASTPVISAVGHETDFTLTDFVADMRAPTPSAAAELAVTEAVAVENRIYEYERRLKQQTVSYTHLRAQRLRRISYA
;
A
#
# COMPACT_ATOMS: atom_id res chain seq x y z
N MET A 1 -49.13 -28.81 38.04
CA MET A 1 -47.83 -29.07 38.71
C MET A 1 -46.75 -28.74 37.69
N ALA A 2 -45.83 -27.85 38.03
CA ALA A 2 -44.68 -27.58 37.20
C ALA A 2 -43.78 -28.85 37.15
N GLY A 3 -43.50 -29.38 35.96
CA GLY A 3 -42.63 -30.53 35.80
C GLY A 3 -41.20 -30.22 36.25
N VAL A 4 -40.53 -31.17 36.90
CA VAL A 4 -39.10 -31.04 37.26
C VAL A 4 -38.28 -31.47 36.04
N TYR A 5 -37.45 -30.58 35.51
CA TYR A 5 -36.59 -30.78 34.36
C TYR A 5 -35.12 -30.85 34.77
N THR A 6 -34.33 -31.64 34.10
CA THR A 6 -32.87 -31.65 34.26
C THR A 6 -32.25 -30.45 33.54
N VAL A 7 -31.04 -29.99 33.95
CA VAL A 7 -30.31 -28.90 33.31
C VAL A 7 -30.13 -29.15 31.80
N LYS A 8 -29.81 -30.40 31.43
CA LYS A 8 -29.67 -30.80 30.01
C LYS A 8 -30.98 -30.63 29.23
N GLN A 9 -32.12 -30.99 29.82
CA GLN A 9 -33.41 -30.84 29.17
C GLN A 9 -33.75 -29.34 28.91
N VAL A 10 -33.44 -28.48 29.90
CA VAL A 10 -33.66 -27.03 29.75
C VAL A 10 -32.74 -26.46 28.65
N ASN A 11 -31.43 -26.76 28.68
CA ASN A 11 -30.49 -26.30 27.66
C ASN A 11 -30.87 -26.79 26.26
N SER A 12 -31.26 -28.05 26.12
CA SER A 12 -31.71 -28.62 24.83
C SER A 12 -33.02 -27.97 24.34
N TYR A 13 -33.93 -27.63 25.24
CA TYR A 13 -35.15 -26.93 24.88
C TYR A 13 -34.85 -25.53 24.36
N ILE A 14 -34.01 -24.76 25.06
CA ILE A 14 -33.59 -23.42 24.61
C ILE A 14 -32.87 -23.50 23.24
N LYS A 15 -31.96 -24.45 23.08
CA LYS A 15 -31.27 -24.69 21.81
C LYS A 15 -32.23 -24.98 20.65
N ASN A 16 -33.26 -25.76 20.88
CA ASN A 16 -34.27 -26.06 19.89
C ASN A 16 -35.09 -24.81 19.49
N MET A 17 -35.37 -23.92 20.45
CA MET A 17 -35.99 -22.61 20.15
C MET A 17 -35.10 -21.75 19.26
N PHE A 18 -33.79 -21.65 19.56
CA PHE A 18 -32.82 -20.91 18.72
C PHE A 18 -32.74 -21.47 17.31
N LYS A 19 -32.77 -22.83 17.17
CA LYS A 19 -32.73 -23.46 15.85
C LYS A 19 -33.98 -23.23 14.99
N GLN A 20 -35.12 -23.01 15.62
CA GLN A 20 -36.38 -22.73 14.93
C GLN A 20 -36.54 -21.25 14.56
N ASP A 21 -35.74 -20.38 15.18
CA ASP A 21 -35.78 -18.94 14.92
C ASP A 21 -35.05 -18.60 13.62
N PHE A 22 -35.76 -18.02 12.69
CA PHE A 22 -35.24 -17.65 11.37
C PHE A 22 -34.15 -16.59 11.44
N LEU A 23 -34.28 -15.60 12.34
CA LEU A 23 -33.31 -14.51 12.50
C LEU A 23 -32.00 -15.01 13.07
N LEU A 24 -32.06 -15.89 14.08
CA LEU A 24 -30.86 -16.40 14.77
C LEU A 24 -30.06 -17.40 13.90
N ASN A 25 -30.67 -17.99 12.90
CA ASN A 25 -30.01 -18.92 11.98
C ASN A 25 -29.18 -18.21 10.90
N SER A 26 -29.46 -16.92 10.61
CA SER A 26 -28.70 -16.11 9.66
C SER A 26 -28.74 -14.65 10.10
N VAL A 27 -27.76 -14.29 10.93
CA VAL A 27 -27.65 -12.96 11.52
C VAL A 27 -26.31 -12.33 11.18
N SER A 28 -26.33 -11.02 10.93
CA SER A 28 -25.13 -10.20 10.82
C SER A 28 -25.07 -9.25 12.01
N VAL A 29 -24.02 -9.34 12.78
CA VAL A 29 -23.81 -8.57 14.02
C VAL A 29 -22.60 -7.66 13.84
N LYS A 30 -22.79 -6.37 14.04
CA LYS A 30 -21.74 -5.35 14.04
C LYS A 30 -21.20 -5.18 15.46
N GLY A 31 -19.88 -5.01 15.59
CA GLY A 31 -19.26 -4.69 16.88
C GLY A 31 -17.74 -4.64 16.77
N GLU A 32 -17.12 -4.30 17.89
CA GLU A 32 -15.66 -4.26 18.05
C GLU A 32 -15.14 -5.59 18.59
N ILE A 33 -14.06 -6.10 18.00
CA ILE A 33 -13.38 -7.30 18.46
C ILE A 33 -12.65 -7.05 19.78
N SER A 34 -12.81 -7.94 20.74
CA SER A 34 -12.01 -8.00 21.95
C SER A 34 -11.69 -9.44 22.35
N ASN A 35 -10.61 -9.65 23.11
CA ASN A 35 -10.14 -10.96 23.56
C ASN A 35 -9.93 -11.97 22.41
N CYS A 36 -9.40 -11.55 21.28
CA CYS A 36 -9.15 -12.39 20.12
C CYS A 36 -8.04 -13.41 20.40
N LYS A 37 -8.36 -14.69 20.26
CA LYS A 37 -7.45 -15.82 20.50
C LYS A 37 -7.45 -16.79 19.34
N TYR A 38 -6.29 -17.02 18.77
CA TYR A 38 -6.05 -18.05 17.76
C TYR A 38 -5.67 -19.36 18.48
N HIS A 39 -6.51 -20.37 18.37
CA HIS A 39 -6.27 -21.66 18.98
C HIS A 39 -5.40 -22.57 18.09
N THR A 40 -4.64 -23.48 18.69
CA THR A 40 -3.77 -24.44 17.95
C THR A 40 -4.52 -25.34 16.97
N SER A 41 -5.82 -25.56 17.20
CA SER A 41 -6.73 -26.28 16.28
C SER A 41 -7.16 -25.47 15.05
N GLY A 42 -6.69 -24.22 14.90
CA GLY A 42 -7.07 -23.32 13.81
C GLY A 42 -8.38 -22.57 14.04
N HIS A 43 -9.09 -22.80 15.14
CA HIS A 43 -10.29 -22.03 15.49
C HIS A 43 -9.90 -20.67 16.06
N ILE A 44 -10.75 -19.66 15.80
CA ILE A 44 -10.59 -18.32 16.35
C ILE A 44 -11.73 -18.05 17.33
N TYR A 45 -11.39 -17.62 18.53
CA TYR A 45 -12.32 -17.23 19.58
C TYR A 45 -12.15 -15.74 19.85
N PHE A 46 -13.24 -15.01 19.86
CA PHE A 46 -13.22 -13.59 20.21
C PHE A 46 -14.55 -13.16 20.81
N THR A 47 -14.59 -11.98 21.38
CA THR A 47 -15.80 -11.33 21.87
C THR A 47 -16.11 -10.16 20.96
N LEU A 48 -17.33 -10.10 20.46
CA LEU A 48 -17.85 -8.94 19.75
C LEU A 48 -18.56 -8.07 20.79
N LYS A 49 -18.19 -6.80 20.91
CA LYS A 49 -18.77 -5.89 21.89
C LYS A 49 -19.26 -4.61 21.18
N ASP A 50 -20.27 -4.00 21.76
CA ASP A 50 -20.68 -2.62 21.50
C ASP A 50 -20.64 -1.80 22.81
N ALA A 51 -21.31 -0.65 22.84
CA ALA A 51 -21.31 0.24 24.00
C ALA A 51 -22.01 -0.38 25.24
N GLU A 52 -22.93 -1.36 25.05
CA GLU A 52 -23.84 -1.83 26.10
C GLU A 52 -23.76 -3.34 26.31
N ALA A 53 -23.28 -4.11 25.32
CA ALA A 53 -23.35 -5.56 25.33
C ALA A 53 -22.10 -6.24 24.74
N ALA A 54 -21.97 -7.53 25.05
CA ALA A 54 -20.90 -8.38 24.51
C ALA A 54 -21.45 -9.76 24.13
N LEU A 55 -21.00 -10.26 22.98
CA LEU A 55 -21.38 -11.55 22.42
C LEU A 55 -20.13 -12.39 22.14
N SER A 56 -20.08 -13.61 22.70
CA SER A 56 -19.00 -14.55 22.38
C SER A 56 -19.12 -15.07 20.95
N VAL A 57 -18.01 -15.12 20.25
CA VAL A 57 -17.95 -15.55 18.84
C VAL A 57 -16.93 -16.67 18.69
N ILE A 58 -17.30 -17.68 17.91
CA ILE A 58 -16.42 -18.77 17.49
C ILE A 58 -16.40 -18.83 15.98
N MET A 59 -15.21 -18.85 15.41
CA MET A 59 -14.99 -19.10 14.00
C MET A 59 -14.22 -20.40 13.84
N PHE A 60 -14.79 -21.37 13.13
CA PHE A 60 -14.13 -22.65 12.92
C PHE A 60 -12.98 -22.55 11.91
N ALA A 61 -12.01 -23.46 12.00
CA ALA A 61 -10.80 -23.48 11.19
C ALA A 61 -11.07 -23.40 9.66
N SER A 62 -12.12 -24.08 9.18
CA SER A 62 -12.53 -24.08 7.78
C SER A 62 -12.97 -22.69 7.28
N GLN A 63 -13.58 -21.88 8.15
CA GLN A 63 -13.98 -20.52 7.85
C GLN A 63 -12.83 -19.54 8.08
N ALA A 64 -12.05 -19.76 9.16
CA ALA A 64 -10.88 -18.97 9.50
C ALA A 64 -9.81 -19.00 8.38
N ALA A 65 -9.65 -20.14 7.69
CA ALA A 65 -8.73 -20.28 6.55
C ALA A 65 -9.13 -19.44 5.32
N ARG A 66 -10.37 -18.94 5.28
CA ARG A 66 -10.87 -18.09 4.18
C ARG A 66 -10.75 -16.58 4.47
N LEU A 67 -10.31 -16.23 5.68
CA LEU A 67 -10.10 -14.82 6.02
C LEU A 67 -8.92 -14.26 5.23
N SER A 68 -9.14 -13.11 4.59
CA SER A 68 -8.10 -12.37 3.86
C SER A 68 -7.24 -11.50 4.77
N PHE A 69 -7.62 -11.34 6.05
CA PHE A 69 -6.93 -10.51 7.03
C PHE A 69 -6.91 -11.17 8.41
N LYS A 70 -6.00 -10.73 9.27
CA LYS A 70 -5.87 -11.23 10.63
C LYS A 70 -6.71 -10.41 11.60
N LEU A 71 -7.61 -11.07 12.35
CA LEU A 71 -8.41 -10.42 13.37
C LEU A 71 -7.53 -9.97 14.55
N LYS A 72 -7.78 -8.75 15.03
CA LYS A 72 -7.08 -8.15 16.17
C LYS A 72 -8.09 -7.45 17.07
N ASP A 73 -7.74 -7.32 18.34
CA ASP A 73 -8.52 -6.53 19.30
C ASP A 73 -8.61 -5.06 18.83
N GLY A 74 -9.77 -4.46 19.03
CA GLY A 74 -10.07 -3.08 18.63
C GLY A 74 -10.58 -2.90 17.20
N MET A 75 -10.65 -3.97 16.39
CA MET A 75 -11.19 -3.88 15.03
C MET A 75 -12.72 -3.83 15.05
N SER A 76 -13.32 -2.86 14.32
CA SER A 76 -14.75 -2.85 14.02
C SER A 76 -15.06 -3.78 12.86
N VAL A 77 -15.97 -4.73 13.09
CA VAL A 77 -16.31 -5.77 12.10
C VAL A 77 -17.81 -6.03 12.05
N VAL A 78 -18.25 -6.56 10.92
CA VAL A 78 -19.56 -7.20 10.74
C VAL A 78 -19.33 -8.70 10.63
N VAL A 79 -19.88 -9.43 11.59
CA VAL A 79 -19.79 -10.90 11.65
C VAL A 79 -21.11 -11.50 11.22
N SER A 80 -21.10 -12.27 10.14
CA SER A 80 -22.29 -13.00 9.68
C SER A 80 -22.18 -14.48 10.07
N GLY A 81 -23.24 -15.00 10.64
CA GLY A 81 -23.25 -16.37 11.15
C GLY A 81 -24.60 -16.76 11.73
N ARG A 82 -24.59 -17.74 12.62
CA ARG A 82 -25.78 -18.19 13.38
C ARG A 82 -25.52 -18.09 14.87
N VAL A 83 -26.52 -17.74 15.62
CA VAL A 83 -26.49 -17.81 17.09
C VAL A 83 -27.03 -19.19 17.53
N ASP A 84 -26.26 -19.88 18.35
CA ASP A 84 -26.66 -21.20 18.88
C ASP A 84 -26.21 -21.34 20.35
N VAL A 85 -26.78 -22.29 21.05
CA VAL A 85 -26.49 -22.55 22.44
C VAL A 85 -25.43 -23.66 22.55
N PHE A 86 -24.38 -23.36 23.30
CA PHE A 86 -23.39 -24.36 23.70
C PHE A 86 -23.94 -25.18 24.87
N ASP A 87 -24.44 -26.40 24.59
CA ASP A 87 -25.19 -27.23 25.54
C ASP A 87 -24.47 -27.48 26.86
N ALA A 88 -23.15 -27.70 26.83
CA ALA A 88 -22.39 -28.05 28.00
C ALA A 88 -22.31 -26.93 29.05
N ALA A 89 -22.36 -25.66 28.60
CA ALA A 89 -22.27 -24.50 29.50
C ALA A 89 -23.56 -23.67 29.56
N GLY A 90 -24.57 -23.99 28.73
CA GLY A 90 -25.82 -23.20 28.65
C GLY A 90 -25.63 -21.78 28.19
N LYS A 91 -24.54 -21.48 27.46
CA LYS A 91 -24.22 -20.14 26.94
C LYS A 91 -24.56 -20.05 25.46
N TYR A 92 -25.20 -18.96 25.07
CA TYR A 92 -25.37 -18.66 23.63
C TYR A 92 -24.11 -17.98 23.07
N GLN A 93 -23.83 -18.24 21.82
CA GLN A 93 -22.68 -17.71 21.12
C GLN A 93 -22.93 -17.62 19.63
N LEU A 94 -22.22 -16.72 18.93
CA LEU A 94 -22.29 -16.56 17.49
C LEU A 94 -21.26 -17.48 16.83
N TYR A 95 -21.71 -18.38 15.98
CA TYR A 95 -20.86 -19.21 15.11
C TYR A 95 -20.65 -18.46 13.81
N ALA A 96 -19.47 -17.84 13.66
CA ALA A 96 -19.14 -17.00 12.53
C ALA A 96 -18.88 -17.82 11.26
N ASN A 97 -19.57 -17.47 10.18
CA ASN A 97 -19.33 -17.97 8.83
C ASN A 97 -18.38 -17.03 8.07
N THR A 98 -18.60 -15.72 8.16
CA THR A 98 -17.78 -14.68 7.54
C THR A 98 -17.57 -13.53 8.51
N VAL A 99 -16.42 -12.87 8.39
CA VAL A 99 -16.10 -11.63 9.09
C VAL A 99 -15.64 -10.62 8.04
N GLN A 100 -16.25 -9.45 8.05
CA GLN A 100 -15.90 -8.33 7.18
C GLN A 100 -15.51 -7.14 8.04
N GLN A 101 -14.47 -6.44 7.67
CA GLN A 101 -14.09 -5.22 8.35
C GLN A 101 -15.09 -4.12 8.00
N GLU A 102 -15.52 -3.35 9.01
CA GLU A 102 -16.45 -2.26 8.80
C GLU A 102 -15.78 -1.11 8.05
N GLY A 103 -16.49 -0.45 7.16
CA GLY A 103 -15.99 0.72 6.43
C GLY A 103 -15.25 0.40 5.12
N ILE A 104 -14.75 -0.84 4.93
CA ILE A 104 -14.04 -1.19 3.67
C ILE A 104 -14.94 -1.01 2.45
N GLY A 105 -16.21 -1.40 2.53
CA GLY A 105 -17.15 -1.25 1.42
C GLY A 105 -17.41 0.21 1.05
N GLU A 106 -17.54 1.08 2.04
CA GLU A 106 -17.74 2.54 1.84
C GLU A 106 -16.48 3.20 1.27
N LEU A 107 -15.30 2.84 1.81
CA LEU A 107 -14.03 3.32 1.29
C LEU A 107 -13.79 2.88 -0.15
N TYR A 108 -14.14 1.64 -0.49
CA TYR A 108 -14.01 1.15 -1.85
C TYR A 108 -14.94 1.89 -2.83
N GLN A 109 -16.20 2.12 -2.44
CA GLN A 109 -17.12 2.92 -3.25
C GLN A 109 -16.62 4.36 -3.44
N LYS A 110 -16.13 4.99 -2.38
CA LYS A 110 -15.55 6.33 -2.44
C LYS A 110 -14.30 6.36 -3.33
N PHE A 111 -13.46 5.33 -3.26
CA PHE A 111 -12.29 5.19 -4.15
C PHE A 111 -12.70 5.13 -5.63
N GLU A 112 -13.67 4.28 -5.98
CA GLU A 112 -14.15 4.16 -7.36
C GLU A 112 -14.79 5.47 -7.87
N GLN A 113 -15.55 6.17 -7.03
CA GLN A 113 -16.13 7.47 -7.38
C GLN A 113 -15.05 8.52 -7.64
N LEU A 114 -14.04 8.62 -6.77
CA LEU A 114 -12.93 9.55 -6.94
C LEU A 114 -12.07 9.19 -8.16
N LYS A 115 -11.85 7.88 -8.39
CA LYS A 115 -11.09 7.41 -9.55
C LYS A 115 -11.78 7.80 -10.85
N GLN A 116 -13.09 7.55 -10.97
CA GLN A 116 -13.86 7.96 -12.14
C GLN A 116 -13.83 9.48 -12.33
N TYR A 117 -13.99 10.24 -11.26
CA TYR A 117 -13.92 11.70 -11.31
C TYR A 117 -12.58 12.21 -11.87
N TYR A 118 -11.44 11.69 -11.37
CA TYR A 118 -10.12 12.11 -11.85
C TYR A 118 -9.78 11.58 -13.25
N GLU A 119 -10.33 10.42 -13.62
CA GLU A 119 -10.23 9.88 -14.98
C GLU A 119 -10.96 10.77 -15.98
N ASP A 120 -12.20 11.17 -15.68
CA ASP A 120 -12.99 12.09 -16.50
C ASP A 120 -12.36 13.48 -16.63
N MET A 121 -11.65 13.93 -15.59
CA MET A 121 -10.85 15.16 -15.59
C MET A 121 -9.53 15.03 -16.37
N GLY A 122 -9.17 13.81 -16.81
CA GLY A 122 -7.96 13.55 -17.58
C GLY A 122 -6.65 13.47 -16.77
N TYR A 123 -6.71 13.41 -15.42
CA TYR A 123 -5.52 13.41 -14.56
C TYR A 123 -4.61 12.20 -14.78
N PHE A 124 -5.14 11.11 -15.34
CA PHE A 124 -4.39 9.87 -15.60
C PHE A 124 -3.80 9.81 -17.01
N ALA A 125 -4.05 10.84 -17.84
CA ALA A 125 -3.61 10.85 -19.22
C ALA A 125 -2.07 10.89 -19.33
N LYS A 126 -1.55 10.13 -20.29
CA LYS A 126 -0.09 9.97 -20.49
C LYS A 126 0.61 11.28 -20.85
N GLU A 127 -0.12 12.21 -21.44
CA GLU A 127 0.40 13.54 -21.83
C GLU A 127 0.86 14.37 -20.62
N TYR A 128 0.28 14.14 -19.44
CA TYR A 128 0.67 14.81 -18.20
C TYR A 128 1.81 14.12 -17.46
N LYS A 129 2.19 12.90 -17.85
CA LYS A 129 3.28 12.15 -17.20
C LYS A 129 4.63 12.68 -17.67
N ARG A 130 5.42 13.14 -16.72
CA ARG A 130 6.78 13.62 -16.99
C ARG A 130 7.75 12.44 -17.03
N PRO A 131 8.72 12.47 -17.97
CA PRO A 131 9.77 11.46 -18.00
C PRO A 131 10.66 11.59 -16.76
N LEU A 132 11.08 10.47 -16.21
CA LEU A 132 12.09 10.47 -15.17
C LEU A 132 13.43 10.95 -15.72
N PRO A 133 14.25 11.65 -14.92
CA PRO A 133 15.56 12.12 -15.35
C PRO A 133 16.48 10.95 -15.68
N ALA A 134 17.26 11.10 -16.75
CA ALA A 134 18.24 10.09 -17.17
C ALA A 134 19.37 9.90 -16.12
N PHE A 135 19.62 10.93 -15.30
CA PHE A 135 20.61 10.90 -14.22
C PHE A 135 20.14 11.75 -13.04
N THR A 136 19.82 11.12 -11.93
CA THR A 136 19.35 11.78 -10.72
C THR A 136 20.54 12.09 -9.79
N ARG A 137 20.68 13.35 -9.43
CA ARG A 137 21.67 13.83 -8.44
C ARG A 137 21.03 14.11 -7.08
N LYS A 138 19.81 14.67 -7.10
CA LYS A 138 19.08 15.05 -5.90
C LYS A 138 17.73 14.37 -5.90
N LEU A 139 17.55 13.42 -4.98
CA LEU A 139 16.32 12.66 -4.81
C LEU A 139 15.56 13.17 -3.59
N GLY A 140 14.33 13.63 -3.78
CA GLY A 140 13.39 13.91 -2.70
C GLY A 140 12.69 12.62 -2.24
N VAL A 141 12.43 12.51 -0.95
CA VAL A 141 11.71 11.36 -0.38
C VAL A 141 10.69 11.87 0.64
N VAL A 142 9.40 11.60 0.41
CA VAL A 142 8.30 11.86 1.33
C VAL A 142 7.86 10.53 1.92
N THR A 143 8.27 10.25 3.14
CA THR A 143 7.93 9.01 3.86
C THR A 143 8.11 9.18 5.37
N SER A 144 7.76 8.16 6.16
CA SER A 144 7.99 8.19 7.60
C SER A 144 9.47 8.22 7.96
N LYS A 145 9.81 8.94 9.05
CA LYS A 145 11.20 9.11 9.52
C LYS A 145 11.87 7.79 9.89
N THR A 146 11.12 6.85 10.44
CA THR A 146 11.61 5.62 11.08
C THR A 146 10.88 4.39 10.56
N GLY A 147 10.77 4.23 9.24
CA GLY A 147 10.11 3.07 8.64
C GLY A 147 11.08 2.21 7.84
N ALA A 148 10.67 0.98 7.51
CA ALA A 148 11.42 0.13 6.59
C ALA A 148 11.58 0.82 5.22
N ALA A 149 10.55 1.53 4.76
CA ALA A 149 10.54 2.21 3.47
C ALA A 149 11.70 3.20 3.30
N VAL A 150 11.99 4.05 4.30
CA VAL A 150 13.10 4.99 4.19
C VAL A 150 14.46 4.28 4.16
N GLN A 151 14.61 3.21 4.94
CA GLN A 151 15.85 2.42 4.95
C GLN A 151 16.08 1.73 3.61
N ASP A 152 15.03 1.15 3.05
CA ASP A 152 15.09 0.51 1.74
C ASP A 152 15.49 1.49 0.65
N ILE A 153 14.85 2.67 0.60
CA ILE A 153 15.19 3.72 -0.37
C ILE A 153 16.65 4.15 -0.21
N MET A 154 17.11 4.40 1.02
CA MET A 154 18.48 4.82 1.27
C MET A 154 19.50 3.76 0.85
N ASN A 155 19.28 2.50 1.26
CA ASN A 155 20.18 1.40 0.98
C ASN A 155 20.31 1.13 -0.53
N ILE A 156 19.18 1.09 -1.23
CA ILE A 156 19.15 0.87 -2.69
C ILE A 156 19.82 2.05 -3.41
N SER A 157 19.46 3.27 -3.04
CA SER A 157 20.01 4.49 -3.68
C SER A 157 21.51 4.58 -3.53
N GLN A 158 22.04 4.36 -2.32
CA GLN A 158 23.48 4.39 -2.06
C GLN A 158 24.24 3.26 -2.75
N ARG A 159 23.66 2.07 -2.81
CA ARG A 159 24.25 0.93 -3.53
C ARG A 159 24.38 1.21 -5.02
N ARG A 160 23.37 1.83 -5.64
CA ARG A 160 23.35 2.14 -7.07
C ARG A 160 24.20 3.35 -7.43
N ASN A 161 24.11 4.38 -6.60
CA ASN A 161 24.86 5.62 -6.80
C ASN A 161 25.28 6.24 -5.44
N PRO A 162 26.53 6.01 -5.00
CA PRO A 162 27.01 6.57 -3.72
C PRO A 162 27.10 8.09 -3.70
N TYR A 163 27.01 8.76 -4.85
CA TYR A 163 27.10 10.22 -4.98
C TYR A 163 25.74 10.92 -4.95
N ILE A 164 24.63 10.16 -4.82
CA ILE A 164 23.30 10.74 -4.79
C ILE A 164 23.05 11.52 -3.49
N GLN A 165 22.47 12.69 -3.61
CA GLN A 165 21.97 13.45 -2.47
C GLN A 165 20.48 13.09 -2.24
N ILE A 166 20.17 12.54 -1.07
CA ILE A 166 18.81 12.25 -0.65
C ILE A 166 18.33 13.34 0.30
N VAL A 167 17.18 13.94 -0.03
CA VAL A 167 16.49 14.96 0.79
C VAL A 167 15.22 14.34 1.34
N LEU A 168 15.26 13.92 2.61
CA LEU A 168 14.11 13.33 3.29
C LEU A 168 13.20 14.41 3.88
N TYR A 169 11.93 14.37 3.53
CA TYR A 169 10.87 15.05 4.26
C TYR A 169 10.15 14.01 5.14
N PRO A 170 10.31 14.08 6.48
CA PRO A 170 9.65 13.14 7.37
C PRO A 170 8.16 13.45 7.46
N ALA A 171 7.33 12.60 6.86
CA ALA A 171 5.89 12.75 6.82
C ALA A 171 5.18 11.70 7.68
N TYR A 172 4.03 12.06 8.23
CA TYR A 172 3.05 11.07 8.66
C TYR A 172 2.42 10.48 7.41
N VAL A 173 2.48 9.15 7.25
CA VAL A 173 1.98 8.45 6.07
C VAL A 173 0.74 7.59 6.36
N GLN A 174 0.21 7.70 7.59
CA GLN A 174 -1.03 7.08 8.06
C GLN A 174 -1.63 7.89 9.20
N GLY A 175 -2.93 7.70 9.46
CA GLY A 175 -3.68 8.41 10.49
C GLY A 175 -4.14 9.81 10.03
N GLU A 176 -4.79 10.52 10.93
CA GLU A 176 -5.54 11.76 10.65
C GLU A 176 -4.66 12.90 10.07
N HIS A 177 -3.40 12.97 10.49
CA HIS A 177 -2.47 14.03 10.03
C HIS A 177 -1.70 13.67 8.74
N ALA A 178 -1.91 12.47 8.20
CA ALA A 178 -1.13 11.98 7.05
C ALA A 178 -1.32 12.85 5.81
N LYS A 179 -2.57 13.17 5.46
CA LYS A 179 -2.92 13.99 4.31
C LYS A 179 -2.13 15.31 4.27
N GLN A 180 -2.24 16.10 5.32
CA GLN A 180 -1.59 17.41 5.39
C GLN A 180 -0.06 17.31 5.39
N SER A 181 0.47 16.28 6.05
CA SER A 181 1.91 16.02 6.11
C SER A 181 2.49 15.66 4.75
N ILE A 182 1.80 14.80 3.98
CA ILE A 182 2.19 14.39 2.64
C ILE A 182 2.16 15.58 1.68
N VAL A 183 1.05 16.33 1.65
CA VAL A 183 0.90 17.54 0.82
C VAL A 183 2.02 18.56 1.11
N SER A 184 2.28 18.81 2.38
CA SER A 184 3.36 19.72 2.79
C SER A 184 4.73 19.22 2.35
N GLY A 185 4.94 17.89 2.43
CA GLY A 185 6.18 17.26 1.97
C GLY A 185 6.41 17.43 0.48
N ILE A 186 5.42 17.10 -0.34
CA ILE A 186 5.49 17.23 -1.79
C ILE A 186 5.73 18.69 -2.18
N THR A 187 4.91 19.61 -1.68
CA THR A 187 4.99 21.05 -2.00
C THR A 187 6.33 21.66 -1.59
N ARG A 188 6.90 21.22 -0.46
CA ARG A 188 8.20 21.72 0.00
C ARG A 188 9.35 21.20 -0.83
N LEU A 189 9.36 19.90 -1.12
CA LEU A 189 10.41 19.28 -1.92
C LEU A 189 10.38 19.77 -3.38
N ASP A 190 9.20 19.99 -3.95
CA ASP A 190 9.04 20.50 -5.31
C ASP A 190 9.73 21.86 -5.53
N LYS A 191 9.77 22.72 -4.49
CA LYS A 191 10.43 24.04 -4.51
C LYS A 191 11.95 23.98 -4.32
N MET A 192 12.53 22.80 -4.07
CA MET A 192 13.95 22.67 -3.74
C MET A 192 14.85 22.38 -4.95
N GLY A 193 14.31 22.32 -6.16
CA GLY A 193 15.08 22.03 -7.37
C GLY A 193 15.66 20.62 -7.34
N LEU A 194 14.85 19.65 -6.96
CA LEU A 194 15.18 18.23 -6.98
C LEU A 194 14.93 17.65 -8.36
N ASP A 195 15.61 16.55 -8.68
CA ASP A 195 15.48 15.89 -9.97
C ASP A 195 14.26 14.94 -10.01
N CYS A 196 13.92 14.34 -8.88
CA CYS A 196 12.79 13.42 -8.72
C CYS A 196 12.34 13.37 -7.26
N ILE A 197 11.06 13.06 -7.02
CA ILE A 197 10.49 12.88 -5.68
C ILE A 197 9.88 11.48 -5.59
N ILE A 198 10.23 10.71 -4.58
CA ILE A 198 9.53 9.47 -4.20
C ILE A 198 8.54 9.80 -3.09
N VAL A 199 7.28 9.44 -3.31
CA VAL A 199 6.22 9.50 -2.29
C VAL A 199 5.81 8.07 -1.99
N GLY A 200 5.98 7.63 -0.75
CA GLY A 200 5.70 6.24 -0.47
C GLY A 200 5.63 5.86 1.00
N ARG A 201 5.15 4.63 1.20
CA ARG A 201 5.14 3.98 2.51
C ARG A 201 5.32 2.46 2.34
N GLY A 202 5.59 1.78 3.46
CA GLY A 202 5.46 0.33 3.51
C GLY A 202 4.00 -0.11 3.37
N GLY A 203 3.75 -1.39 3.11
CA GLY A 203 2.41 -1.94 2.96
C GLY A 203 1.49 -1.69 4.17
N GLY A 204 0.19 -1.88 3.97
CA GLY A 204 -0.84 -1.69 4.99
C GLY A 204 -2.21 -2.02 4.45
N SER A 205 -3.25 -1.88 5.28
CA SER A 205 -4.65 -2.03 4.87
C SER A 205 -5.13 -0.82 4.05
N ILE A 206 -6.29 -0.93 3.39
CA ILE A 206 -6.86 0.16 2.59
C ILE A 206 -7.08 1.43 3.43
N GLU A 207 -7.42 1.28 4.70
CA GLU A 207 -7.57 2.40 5.63
C GLU A 207 -6.23 3.10 5.88
N ASP A 208 -5.16 2.32 6.03
CA ASP A 208 -3.81 2.85 6.21
C ASP A 208 -3.32 3.59 4.96
N LEU A 209 -3.75 3.16 3.77
CA LEU A 209 -3.39 3.75 2.48
C LEU A 209 -4.30 4.92 2.09
N TRP A 210 -5.41 5.13 2.83
CA TRP A 210 -6.45 6.07 2.43
C TRP A 210 -5.96 7.50 2.24
N ALA A 211 -4.98 7.95 3.02
CA ALA A 211 -4.40 9.28 2.89
C ALA A 211 -3.88 9.58 1.47
N PHE A 212 -3.46 8.56 0.72
CA PHE A 212 -3.00 8.67 -0.67
C PHE A 212 -4.14 8.69 -1.71
N ASN A 213 -5.39 8.51 -1.25
CA ASN A 213 -6.60 8.67 -2.04
C ASN A 213 -7.29 10.02 -1.77
N GLU A 214 -6.78 10.81 -0.85
CA GLU A 214 -7.37 12.12 -0.54
C GLU A 214 -7.12 13.11 -1.69
N PRO A 215 -8.15 13.88 -2.10
CA PRO A 215 -8.08 14.83 -3.21
C PRO A 215 -6.88 15.77 -3.15
N GLU A 216 -6.58 16.31 -1.97
CA GLU A 216 -5.49 17.26 -1.79
C GLU A 216 -4.11 16.65 -2.05
N VAL A 217 -3.94 15.33 -1.77
CA VAL A 217 -2.70 14.61 -2.07
C VAL A 217 -2.59 14.34 -3.57
N VAL A 218 -3.69 13.91 -4.20
CA VAL A 218 -3.78 13.71 -5.64
C VAL A 218 -3.43 14.99 -6.39
N GLU A 219 -4.02 16.12 -6.00
CA GLU A 219 -3.75 17.43 -6.58
C GLU A 219 -2.30 17.90 -6.35
N ALA A 220 -1.75 17.65 -5.16
CA ALA A 220 -0.36 18.00 -4.87
C ALA A 220 0.63 17.23 -5.75
N VAL A 221 0.35 15.96 -6.04
CA VAL A 221 1.16 15.15 -6.96
C VAL A 221 1.01 15.62 -8.40
N PHE A 222 -0.22 15.89 -8.85
CA PHE A 222 -0.50 16.33 -10.20
C PHE A 222 0.17 17.71 -10.52
N ASN A 223 0.05 18.64 -9.57
CA ASN A 223 0.57 20.02 -9.74
C ASN A 223 2.07 20.14 -9.43
N ALA A 224 2.74 19.10 -8.94
CA ALA A 224 4.18 19.15 -8.74
C ALA A 224 4.89 19.36 -10.06
N SER A 225 5.91 20.20 -10.11
CA SER A 225 6.76 20.43 -11.29
C SER A 225 7.88 19.38 -11.40
N THR A 226 8.34 18.86 -10.29
CA THR A 226 9.31 17.77 -10.20
C THR A 226 8.64 16.42 -10.45
N PRO A 227 9.21 15.53 -11.27
CA PRO A 227 8.66 14.19 -11.47
C PRO A 227 8.47 13.42 -10.17
N VAL A 228 7.30 12.82 -10.00
CA VAL A 228 6.92 12.09 -8.79
C VAL A 228 6.79 10.59 -9.07
N ILE A 229 7.44 9.76 -8.25
CA ILE A 229 7.27 8.32 -8.22
C ILE A 229 6.41 7.97 -7.02
N SER A 230 5.26 7.34 -7.25
CA SER A 230 4.45 6.75 -6.18
C SER A 230 4.94 5.36 -5.84
N ALA A 231 5.14 5.09 -4.55
CA ALA A 231 5.57 3.81 -3.99
C ALA A 231 4.72 3.49 -2.75
N VAL A 232 3.41 3.46 -2.93
CA VAL A 232 2.43 3.36 -1.83
C VAL A 232 1.85 1.96 -1.74
N GLY A 233 1.29 1.46 -2.85
CA GLY A 233 0.61 0.18 -2.90
C GLY A 233 1.49 -0.94 -3.42
N HIS A 234 1.22 -2.18 -2.96
CA HIS A 234 1.78 -3.39 -3.54
C HIS A 234 1.15 -3.70 -4.91
N GLU A 235 1.47 -4.85 -5.52
CA GLU A 235 1.01 -5.20 -6.86
C GLU A 235 -0.51 -5.15 -7.04
N THR A 236 -1.28 -5.47 -6.01
CA THR A 236 -2.75 -5.52 -6.01
C THR A 236 -3.44 -4.27 -5.48
N ASP A 237 -2.73 -3.44 -4.69
CA ASP A 237 -3.33 -2.34 -3.96
C ASP A 237 -2.97 -1.01 -4.63
N PHE A 238 -3.88 -0.49 -5.44
CA PHE A 238 -3.69 0.79 -6.13
C PHE A 238 -4.31 1.93 -5.33
N THR A 239 -3.60 3.04 -5.27
CA THR A 239 -4.10 4.32 -4.76
C THR A 239 -4.29 5.34 -5.88
N LEU A 240 -5.08 6.39 -5.66
CA LEU A 240 -5.23 7.47 -6.65
C LEU A 240 -3.89 8.17 -6.96
N THR A 241 -3.03 8.28 -5.95
CA THR A 241 -1.66 8.77 -6.14
C THR A 241 -0.87 7.94 -7.15
N ASP A 242 -1.07 6.61 -7.20
CA ASP A 242 -0.40 5.73 -8.16
C ASP A 242 -0.84 5.98 -9.61
N PHE A 243 -2.12 6.36 -9.79
CA PHE A 243 -2.65 6.70 -11.12
C PHE A 243 -2.18 8.08 -11.58
N VAL A 244 -2.02 9.04 -10.67
CA VAL A 244 -1.67 10.43 -10.97
C VAL A 244 -0.17 10.65 -11.07
N ALA A 245 0.65 9.98 -10.27
CA ALA A 245 2.10 10.09 -10.30
C ALA A 245 2.70 9.82 -11.69
N ASP A 246 3.84 10.40 -11.99
CA ASP A 246 4.54 10.23 -13.26
C ASP A 246 4.98 8.77 -13.48
N MET A 247 5.36 8.09 -12.40
CA MET A 247 5.71 6.69 -12.40
C MET A 247 5.17 6.01 -11.14
N ARG A 248 4.71 4.77 -11.28
CA ARG A 248 4.35 3.89 -10.16
C ARG A 248 5.43 2.86 -9.92
N ALA A 249 5.74 2.62 -8.66
CA ALA A 249 6.57 1.50 -8.23
C ALA A 249 5.80 0.64 -7.21
N PRO A 250 5.88 -0.70 -7.28
CA PRO A 250 5.17 -1.59 -6.37
C PRO A 250 5.74 -1.61 -4.94
N THR A 251 6.93 -1.08 -4.76
CA THR A 251 7.60 -1.01 -3.45
C THR A 251 8.51 0.21 -3.36
N PRO A 252 8.84 0.70 -2.14
CA PRO A 252 9.85 1.74 -1.96
C PRO A 252 11.21 1.39 -2.54
N SER A 253 11.61 0.12 -2.48
CA SER A 253 12.85 -0.39 -3.07
C SER A 253 12.84 -0.25 -4.59
N ALA A 254 11.75 -0.66 -5.25
CA ALA A 254 11.57 -0.52 -6.68
C ALA A 254 11.54 0.96 -7.13
N ALA A 255 10.95 1.84 -6.32
CA ALA A 255 10.97 3.28 -6.59
C ALA A 255 12.40 3.84 -6.59
N ALA A 256 13.23 3.43 -5.63
CA ALA A 256 14.63 3.81 -5.60
C ALA A 256 15.41 3.28 -6.81
N GLU A 257 15.11 2.07 -7.28
CA GLU A 257 15.72 1.51 -8.49
C GLU A 257 15.35 2.29 -9.75
N LEU A 258 14.09 2.72 -9.87
CA LEU A 258 13.62 3.55 -10.99
C LEU A 258 14.20 4.98 -10.94
N ALA A 259 14.28 5.56 -9.74
CA ALA A 259 14.75 6.93 -9.55
C ALA A 259 16.27 7.08 -9.74
N VAL A 260 17.05 6.06 -9.40
CA VAL A 260 18.51 6.18 -9.28
C VAL A 260 19.23 5.36 -10.34
N THR A 261 19.91 6.04 -11.25
CA THR A 261 20.75 5.41 -12.28
C THR A 261 22.02 4.82 -11.65
N GLU A 262 22.42 3.64 -12.08
CA GLU A 262 23.67 3.01 -11.60
C GLU A 262 24.90 3.80 -12.02
N ALA A 263 25.74 4.18 -11.06
CA ALA A 263 26.97 4.93 -11.31
C ALA A 263 27.91 4.15 -12.23
N VAL A 264 28.06 2.84 -12.02
CA VAL A 264 28.91 1.96 -12.84
C VAL A 264 28.42 1.92 -14.30
N ALA A 265 27.11 1.92 -14.55
CA ALA A 265 26.58 1.94 -15.92
C ALA A 265 26.92 3.27 -16.62
N VAL A 266 26.91 4.39 -15.89
CA VAL A 266 27.29 5.70 -16.43
C VAL A 266 28.79 5.73 -16.74
N GLU A 267 29.64 5.25 -15.83
CA GLU A 267 31.10 5.16 -16.02
C GLU A 267 31.44 4.31 -17.26
N ASN A 268 30.86 3.13 -17.39
CA ASN A 268 31.06 2.27 -18.53
C ASN A 268 30.68 2.96 -19.86
N ARG A 269 29.60 3.73 -19.85
CA ARG A 269 29.16 4.50 -21.03
C ARG A 269 30.14 5.62 -21.39
N ILE A 270 30.70 6.28 -20.40
CA ILE A 270 31.74 7.31 -20.60
C ILE A 270 33.00 6.64 -21.21
N TYR A 271 33.48 5.52 -20.67
CA TYR A 271 34.61 4.78 -21.21
C TYR A 271 34.38 4.33 -22.67
N GLU A 272 33.16 3.91 -22.99
CA GLU A 272 32.83 3.51 -24.36
C GLU A 272 32.88 4.70 -25.32
N TYR A 273 32.35 5.86 -24.91
CA TYR A 273 32.42 7.08 -25.72
C TYR A 273 33.86 7.56 -25.89
N GLU A 274 34.68 7.54 -24.85
CA GLU A 274 36.09 7.88 -24.91
C GLU A 274 36.83 6.96 -25.89
N ARG A 275 36.59 5.66 -25.83
CA ARG A 275 37.19 4.67 -26.78
C ARG A 275 36.76 4.96 -28.23
N ARG A 276 35.50 5.23 -28.47
CA ARG A 276 34.98 5.55 -29.83
C ARG A 276 35.61 6.85 -30.33
N LEU A 277 35.73 7.87 -29.54
CA LEU A 277 36.39 9.13 -29.91
C LEU A 277 37.85 8.91 -30.27
N LYS A 278 38.62 8.15 -29.49
CA LYS A 278 40.01 7.82 -29.78
C LYS A 278 40.13 7.08 -31.12
N GLN A 279 39.28 6.08 -31.37
CA GLN A 279 39.28 5.34 -32.66
C GLN A 279 38.98 6.23 -33.85
N GLN A 280 37.99 7.11 -33.75
CA GLN A 280 37.66 8.03 -34.83
C GLN A 280 38.76 9.05 -35.10
N THR A 281 39.42 9.54 -34.04
CA THR A 281 40.55 10.47 -34.18
C THR A 281 41.73 9.81 -34.90
N VAL A 282 42.06 8.56 -34.56
CA VAL A 282 43.13 7.80 -35.24
C VAL A 282 42.77 7.56 -36.72
N SER A 283 41.55 7.13 -37.01
CA SER A 283 41.07 6.92 -38.38
C SER A 283 41.12 8.22 -39.21
N TYR A 284 40.67 9.34 -38.64
CA TYR A 284 40.73 10.62 -39.31
C TYR A 284 42.16 11.10 -39.61
N THR A 285 43.07 10.91 -38.62
CA THR A 285 44.49 11.23 -38.80
C THR A 285 45.14 10.41 -39.92
N HIS A 286 44.82 9.11 -39.96
CA HIS A 286 45.32 8.20 -41.00
C HIS A 286 44.81 8.60 -42.40
N LEU A 287 43.50 8.90 -42.53
CA LEU A 287 42.92 9.35 -43.80
C LEU A 287 43.49 10.70 -44.26
N ARG A 288 43.73 11.60 -43.33
CA ARG A 288 44.35 12.92 -43.63
C ARG A 288 45.80 12.72 -44.10
N ALA A 289 46.58 11.89 -43.44
CA ALA A 289 47.94 11.56 -43.85
C ALA A 289 48.02 10.91 -45.24
N GLN A 290 47.10 9.99 -45.56
CA GLN A 290 46.99 9.39 -46.90
C GLN A 290 46.62 10.43 -47.98
N ARG A 291 45.71 11.37 -47.68
CA ARG A 291 45.32 12.44 -48.62
C ARG A 291 46.49 13.37 -48.90
N LEU A 292 47.22 13.80 -47.87
CA LEU A 292 48.41 14.61 -48.02
C LEU A 292 49.52 13.94 -48.88
N ARG A 293 49.76 12.66 -48.67
CA ARG A 293 50.72 11.89 -49.52
C ARG A 293 50.29 11.88 -51.00
N ARG A 294 48.99 11.70 -51.31
CA ARG A 294 48.48 11.69 -52.68
C ARG A 294 48.66 13.06 -53.38
N ILE A 295 48.52 14.15 -52.63
CA ILE A 295 48.72 15.50 -53.17
C ILE A 295 50.19 15.82 -53.40
N SER A 296 51.11 15.24 -52.65
CA SER A 296 52.56 15.45 -52.77
C SER A 296 53.18 14.67 -53.95
N TYR A 297 52.48 13.71 -54.58
CA TYR A 297 52.92 12.90 -55.72
C TYR A 297 52.18 13.30 -57.02
N ALA A 298 51.35 14.31 -57.05
CA ALA A 298 50.71 14.91 -58.20
C ALA A 298 51.38 16.26 -58.54
#